data_978efea8bdbbbe7694dfe5add7be7192
#
_entry.id   978efea8bdbbbe7694dfe5add7be7192
#
_cell.length_a   1.000
_cell.length_b   1.000
_cell.length_c   1.000
_cell.angle_alpha   90.00
_cell.angle_beta   90.00
_cell.angle_gamma   90.00
#
_symmetry.space_group_name_H-M   'P 1'
#
loop_
_entity.id
_entity.type
_entity.pdbx_description
1 polymer ?
#
loop_
_entity_poly.entity_id
_entity_poly.type
_entity_poly.pdbx_seq_one_letter_code
_entity_poly.pdbx_strand_id
1 'polypeptide(L)'
;MKNYLILFSLLILGFTSCMKSDPGTDDGNTNHNPVESETFLTIGDNIIYDYSDIGLYDSSTHIIYFREIHPELDKIRQLSFVLYDEGDSIYQGEFWPSYLSSLPSGSYISNSPSFYQNYALRIDYMESTKPDLRNDPRIIQSLRDRELLHSGLAGRIEALEITGSLARLDFIVTNMDKTTLLILDPDKMGHKLFHYFTNGLYLRDLATNRIIASKLVYQAPVPSDGWNKDWLTELSSGESALFTFIYSFDNVISPGNYSAWFDYPGLSSQVDIDEVFQASGRIWLGDITSVKPITIP
;
A
#
# COMPACT_ATOMS: atom_id res chain seq x y z
N MET A 1 -26.83 40.77 -29.49
CA MET A 1 -26.16 41.44 -30.63
C MET A 1 -24.79 40.83 -30.82
N LYS A 2 -24.54 40.40 -32.07
CA LYS A 2 -23.29 39.93 -32.70
C LYS A 2 -22.71 38.59 -32.27
N ASN A 3 -23.08 37.58 -33.04
CA ASN A 3 -22.43 36.29 -33.27
C ASN A 3 -21.01 36.49 -33.87
N TYR A 4 -20.05 35.72 -33.42
CA TYR A 4 -18.87 35.42 -34.23
C TYR A 4 -18.69 33.90 -34.28
N LEU A 5 -19.05 33.35 -35.40
CA LEU A 5 -18.74 32.04 -35.91
C LEU A 5 -17.32 32.14 -36.48
N ILE A 6 -16.36 31.37 -36.02
CA ILE A 6 -15.06 31.19 -36.68
C ILE A 6 -14.96 29.72 -37.09
N LEU A 7 -15.09 29.52 -38.38
CA LEU A 7 -14.73 28.34 -39.15
C LEU A 7 -13.21 28.21 -39.16
N PHE A 8 -12.65 27.08 -38.77
CA PHE A 8 -11.27 26.73 -39.08
C PHE A 8 -11.25 25.54 -40.03
N SER A 9 -10.76 25.80 -41.22
CA SER A 9 -10.62 24.88 -42.35
C SER A 9 -9.54 23.86 -42.13
N LEU A 10 -9.80 22.62 -42.51
CA LEU A 10 -8.85 21.55 -42.76
C LEU A 10 -7.76 22.00 -43.74
N LEU A 11 -6.50 21.75 -43.39
CA LEU A 11 -5.40 21.66 -44.38
C LEU A 11 -4.66 20.36 -44.18
N ILE A 12 -4.97 19.37 -44.98
CA ILE A 12 -4.24 18.12 -45.12
C ILE A 12 -3.08 18.41 -46.08
N LEU A 13 -1.84 18.32 -45.60
CA LEU A 13 -0.64 18.24 -46.42
C LEU A 13 0.07 16.92 -46.13
N GLY A 14 -0.09 15.98 -47.05
CA GLY A 14 0.69 14.77 -47.09
C GLY A 14 2.13 15.08 -47.52
N PHE A 15 3.08 14.59 -46.74
CA PHE A 15 4.45 14.40 -47.17
C PHE A 15 4.82 12.92 -47.04
N THR A 16 4.76 12.23 -48.17
CA THR A 16 5.45 10.97 -48.37
C THR A 16 6.93 11.28 -48.61
N SER A 17 7.78 11.02 -47.64
CA SER A 17 9.21 10.99 -47.87
C SER A 17 9.72 9.57 -47.55
N CYS A 18 9.96 8.82 -48.64
CA CYS A 18 10.77 7.62 -48.60
C CYS A 18 12.23 8.05 -48.39
N MET A 19 12.75 7.88 -47.18
CA MET A 19 14.19 7.81 -46.98
C MET A 19 14.58 6.34 -46.81
N LYS A 20 15.28 5.81 -47.79
CA LYS A 20 16.11 4.61 -47.64
C LYS A 20 17.26 4.98 -46.70
N SER A 21 17.26 4.36 -45.52
CA SER A 21 18.46 4.31 -44.67
C SER A 21 19.13 2.97 -44.85
N ASP A 22 20.42 3.00 -45.09
CA ASP A 22 21.33 1.86 -45.18
C ASP A 22 21.29 1.03 -43.90
N PRO A 23 21.48 -0.30 -43.93
CA PRO A 23 21.63 -1.12 -42.78
C PRO A 23 23.01 -0.90 -42.14
N GLY A 24 23.09 0.06 -41.24
CA GLY A 24 24.21 0.15 -40.30
C GLY A 24 24.13 -1.02 -39.33
N THR A 25 25.14 -1.86 -39.38
CA THR A 25 25.41 -2.91 -38.40
C THR A 25 25.66 -2.26 -37.04
N ASP A 26 24.63 -2.24 -36.20
CA ASP A 26 24.78 -1.95 -34.77
C ASP A 26 24.79 -3.30 -34.04
N ASP A 27 25.99 -3.86 -33.85
CA ASP A 27 26.22 -5.06 -33.04
C ASP A 27 26.10 -4.74 -31.55
N GLY A 28 24.99 -4.16 -31.16
CA GLY A 28 24.59 -4.03 -29.77
C GLY A 28 23.97 -5.32 -29.29
N ASN A 29 24.77 -6.34 -29.00
CA ASN A 29 24.35 -7.58 -28.37
C ASN A 29 24.01 -7.32 -26.89
N THR A 30 22.89 -6.68 -26.63
CA THR A 30 22.21 -6.76 -25.33
C THR A 30 21.49 -8.10 -25.31
N ASN A 31 22.15 -9.11 -24.73
CA ASN A 31 21.50 -10.36 -24.34
C ASN A 31 20.43 -10.05 -23.28
N HIS A 32 19.30 -9.46 -23.68
CA HIS A 32 18.09 -9.54 -22.92
C HIS A 32 17.56 -10.96 -23.14
N ASN A 33 17.76 -11.83 -22.15
CA ASN A 33 17.01 -13.08 -22.11
C ASN A 33 15.53 -12.68 -22.19
N PRO A 34 14.74 -13.31 -23.08
CA PRO A 34 13.32 -13.04 -23.13
C PRO A 34 12.72 -13.37 -21.74
N VAL A 35 11.93 -12.44 -21.19
CA VAL A 35 11.19 -12.67 -19.94
C VAL A 35 10.21 -13.81 -20.22
N GLU A 36 10.24 -14.84 -19.40
CA GLU A 36 9.34 -15.99 -19.54
C GLU A 36 7.91 -15.59 -19.17
N SER A 37 6.92 -16.28 -19.71
CA SER A 37 5.49 -15.99 -19.45
C SER A 37 5.08 -16.20 -18.00
N GLU A 38 5.85 -16.97 -17.23
CA GLU A 38 5.59 -17.23 -15.80
C GLU A 38 6.25 -16.20 -14.86
N THR A 39 7.11 -15.33 -15.37
CA THR A 39 7.76 -14.30 -14.54
C THR A 39 6.74 -13.30 -14.02
N PHE A 40 6.77 -13.07 -12.69
CA PHE A 40 5.91 -12.10 -12.00
C PHE A 40 6.66 -10.83 -11.63
N LEU A 41 7.86 -10.96 -11.08
CA LEU A 41 8.65 -9.82 -10.55
C LEU A 41 10.12 -9.99 -10.92
N THR A 42 10.73 -8.92 -11.43
CA THR A 42 12.20 -8.82 -11.53
C THR A 42 12.73 -7.69 -10.66
N ILE A 43 13.94 -7.86 -10.11
CA ILE A 43 14.62 -6.84 -9.33
C ILE A 43 16.04 -6.69 -9.86
N GLY A 44 16.34 -5.51 -10.41
CA GLY A 44 17.55 -5.29 -11.18
C GLY A 44 17.64 -6.27 -12.36
N ASP A 45 18.87 -6.67 -12.71
CA ASP A 45 19.12 -7.52 -13.88
C ASP A 45 19.15 -9.01 -13.57
N ASN A 46 19.17 -9.40 -12.27
CA ASN A 46 19.57 -10.76 -11.89
C ASN A 46 18.61 -11.48 -10.95
N ILE A 47 17.66 -10.80 -10.35
CA ILE A 47 16.71 -11.43 -9.42
C ILE A 47 15.37 -11.54 -10.15
N ILE A 48 14.89 -12.77 -10.31
CA ILE A 48 13.65 -13.09 -11.01
C ILE A 48 12.82 -13.97 -10.08
N TYR A 49 11.55 -13.62 -9.93
CA TYR A 49 10.55 -14.40 -9.22
C TYR A 49 9.39 -14.71 -10.17
N ASP A 50 9.08 -15.97 -10.26
CA ASP A 50 7.93 -16.45 -11.03
C ASP A 50 6.65 -16.47 -10.18
N TYR A 51 5.50 -16.64 -10.80
CA TYR A 51 4.24 -16.81 -10.07
C TYR A 51 4.27 -18.01 -9.10
N SER A 52 5.09 -19.03 -9.38
CA SER A 52 5.29 -20.20 -8.50
C SER A 52 5.99 -19.86 -7.17
N ASP A 53 6.80 -18.79 -7.13
CA ASP A 53 7.48 -18.33 -5.91
C ASP A 53 6.53 -17.57 -5.00
N ILE A 54 5.40 -17.08 -5.55
CA ILE A 54 4.44 -16.26 -4.83
C ILE A 54 3.48 -17.17 -4.06
N GLY A 55 3.38 -16.94 -2.75
CA GLY A 55 2.40 -17.59 -1.89
C GLY A 55 1.02 -16.93 -1.99
N LEU A 56 0.99 -15.59 -1.92
CA LEU A 56 -0.20 -14.77 -2.15
C LEU A 56 0.17 -13.30 -2.40
N TYR A 57 -0.76 -12.54 -2.95
CA TYR A 57 -0.74 -11.10 -3.06
C TYR A 57 -1.93 -10.50 -2.31
N ASP A 58 -1.67 -9.67 -1.30
CA ASP A 58 -2.71 -8.96 -0.56
C ASP A 58 -2.99 -7.60 -1.21
N SER A 59 -4.14 -7.46 -1.86
CA SER A 59 -4.47 -6.23 -2.58
C SER A 59 -4.88 -5.07 -1.67
N SER A 60 -5.16 -5.30 -0.38
CA SER A 60 -5.46 -4.24 0.57
C SER A 60 -4.23 -3.45 0.99
N THR A 61 -3.08 -4.10 0.99
CA THR A 61 -1.80 -3.54 1.45
C THR A 61 -0.72 -3.56 0.37
N HIS A 62 -1.01 -4.19 -0.78
CA HIS A 62 -0.06 -4.44 -1.88
C HIS A 62 1.19 -5.19 -1.42
N ILE A 63 1.02 -6.15 -0.51
CA ILE A 63 2.09 -7.02 -0.04
C ILE A 63 2.12 -8.29 -0.89
N ILE A 64 3.28 -8.56 -1.47
CA ILE A 64 3.64 -9.84 -2.06
C ILE A 64 4.18 -10.72 -0.93
N TYR A 65 3.61 -11.91 -0.72
CA TYR A 65 4.14 -12.91 0.19
C TYR A 65 4.74 -14.03 -0.62
N PHE A 66 6.01 -14.30 -0.41
CA PHE A 66 6.72 -15.42 -1.01
C PHE A 66 6.43 -16.71 -0.26
N ARG A 67 6.57 -17.85 -0.93
CA ARG A 67 6.43 -19.18 -0.31
C ARG A 67 7.60 -19.53 0.61
N GLU A 68 8.75 -18.91 0.35
CA GLU A 68 10.01 -19.17 1.03
C GLU A 68 10.69 -17.85 1.43
N ILE A 69 11.72 -17.95 2.26
CA ILE A 69 12.56 -16.83 2.66
C ILE A 69 13.61 -16.56 1.58
N HIS A 70 13.76 -15.31 1.18
CA HIS A 70 14.68 -14.82 0.16
C HIS A 70 15.77 -13.91 0.76
N PRO A 71 16.89 -14.44 1.28
CA PRO A 71 17.91 -13.63 1.98
C PRO A 71 18.57 -12.56 1.12
N GLU A 72 18.48 -12.68 -0.21
CA GLU A 72 18.98 -11.68 -1.16
C GLU A 72 18.23 -10.36 -1.03
N LEU A 73 16.98 -10.34 -0.59
CA LEU A 73 16.17 -9.12 -0.43
C LEU A 73 16.79 -8.13 0.56
N ASP A 74 17.47 -8.63 1.61
CA ASP A 74 18.18 -7.79 2.58
C ASP A 74 19.36 -6.99 1.97
N LYS A 75 19.88 -7.44 0.84
CA LYS A 75 21.05 -6.86 0.18
C LYS A 75 20.67 -5.78 -0.82
N ILE A 76 19.40 -5.72 -1.19
CA ILE A 76 18.92 -4.72 -2.14
C ILE A 76 19.00 -3.34 -1.48
N ARG A 77 19.47 -2.34 -2.24
CA ARG A 77 19.52 -0.94 -1.77
C ARG A 77 18.77 -0.03 -2.73
N GLN A 78 19.32 0.24 -3.86
CA GLN A 78 18.76 1.15 -4.87
C GLN A 78 18.71 0.43 -6.21
N LEU A 79 17.73 -0.46 -6.38
CA LEU A 79 17.48 -1.17 -7.62
C LEU A 79 16.06 -0.86 -8.09
N SER A 80 15.85 -0.93 -9.39
CA SER A 80 14.50 -0.94 -9.95
C SER A 80 13.88 -2.33 -9.83
N PHE A 81 12.57 -2.37 -9.79
CA PHE A 81 11.79 -3.59 -9.97
C PHE A 81 10.78 -3.42 -11.09
N VAL A 82 10.38 -4.52 -11.70
CA VAL A 82 9.35 -4.55 -12.74
C VAL A 82 8.40 -5.70 -12.45
N LEU A 83 7.09 -5.43 -12.51
CA LEU A 83 6.06 -6.47 -12.50
C LEU A 83 5.66 -6.81 -13.92
N TYR A 84 5.45 -8.11 -14.14
CA TYR A 84 5.10 -8.68 -15.43
C TYR A 84 3.79 -9.46 -15.37
N ASP A 85 3.16 -9.58 -16.52
CA ASP A 85 2.07 -10.50 -16.77
C ASP A 85 2.24 -11.08 -18.18
N GLU A 86 2.27 -12.42 -18.31
CA GLU A 86 2.48 -13.14 -19.56
C GLU A 86 3.70 -12.66 -20.38
N GLY A 87 4.76 -12.24 -19.69
CA GLY A 87 5.98 -11.71 -20.29
C GLY A 87 5.95 -10.21 -20.63
N ASP A 88 4.79 -9.57 -20.52
CA ASP A 88 4.65 -8.11 -20.72
C ASP A 88 4.93 -7.34 -19.43
N SER A 89 5.77 -6.31 -19.50
CA SER A 89 5.99 -5.38 -18.40
C SER A 89 4.74 -4.53 -18.16
N ILE A 90 4.20 -4.58 -16.94
CA ILE A 90 3.00 -3.84 -16.56
C ILE A 90 3.35 -2.50 -15.93
N TYR A 91 4.19 -2.53 -14.90
CA TYR A 91 4.72 -1.33 -14.29
C TYR A 91 6.06 -1.59 -13.60
N GLN A 92 6.76 -0.50 -13.34
CA GLN A 92 8.04 -0.51 -12.65
C GLN A 92 8.05 0.43 -11.46
N GLY A 93 8.97 0.20 -10.53
CA GLY A 93 9.22 1.03 -9.38
C GLY A 93 10.66 0.90 -8.92
N GLU A 94 10.93 1.46 -7.74
CA GLU A 94 12.29 1.51 -7.18
C GLU A 94 12.31 1.01 -5.74
N PHE A 95 13.37 0.34 -5.34
CA PHE A 95 13.68 0.14 -3.94
C PHE A 95 14.20 1.44 -3.36
N TRP A 96 13.48 1.93 -2.34
CA TRP A 96 13.73 3.25 -1.76
C TRP A 96 14.19 3.12 -0.31
N PRO A 97 15.45 3.43 -0.01
CA PRO A 97 15.95 3.44 1.36
C PRO A 97 15.27 4.54 2.18
N SER A 98 14.69 4.19 3.32
CA SER A 98 13.94 5.11 4.18
C SER A 98 14.80 6.23 4.82
N TYR A 99 16.13 6.10 4.78
CA TYR A 99 17.05 7.15 5.27
C TYR A 99 17.30 8.28 4.27
N LEU A 100 16.77 8.19 3.06
CA LEU A 100 16.88 9.27 2.08
C LEU A 100 15.91 10.40 2.44
N SER A 101 16.38 11.63 2.36
CA SER A 101 15.57 12.83 2.63
C SER A 101 14.64 13.21 1.48
N SER A 102 14.84 12.66 0.29
CA SER A 102 13.94 12.84 -0.85
C SER A 102 12.81 11.83 -0.80
N LEU A 103 11.67 12.16 -1.41
CA LEU A 103 10.52 11.25 -1.54
C LEU A 103 10.61 10.49 -2.86
N PRO A 104 10.18 9.21 -2.89
CA PRO A 104 10.05 8.46 -4.13
C PRO A 104 8.95 9.05 -5.02
N SER A 105 8.90 8.67 -6.28
CA SER A 105 7.85 9.08 -7.22
C SER A 105 7.27 7.86 -7.93
N GLY A 106 5.99 7.60 -7.72
CA GLY A 106 5.30 6.42 -8.25
C GLY A 106 5.39 5.23 -7.31
N SER A 107 5.47 4.01 -7.87
CA SER A 107 5.57 2.78 -7.08
C SER A 107 6.97 2.60 -6.51
N TYR A 108 7.06 2.19 -5.25
CA TYR A 108 8.34 1.94 -4.58
C TYR A 108 8.21 0.86 -3.51
N ILE A 109 9.34 0.28 -3.12
CA ILE A 109 9.47 -0.64 -1.99
C ILE A 109 10.43 -0.04 -0.97
N SER A 110 9.95 0.22 0.25
CA SER A 110 10.81 0.71 1.33
C SER A 110 11.59 -0.45 1.92
N ASN A 111 12.93 -0.41 1.86
CA ASN A 111 13.76 -1.57 2.16
C ASN A 111 14.90 -1.35 3.15
N SER A 112 15.06 -0.16 3.72
CA SER A 112 16.16 0.07 4.67
C SER A 112 15.77 1.13 5.71
N PRO A 113 15.48 0.72 6.95
CA PRO A 113 15.33 -0.67 7.39
C PRO A 113 14.16 -1.37 6.68
N SER A 114 14.26 -2.68 6.51
CA SER A 114 13.14 -3.47 5.99
C SER A 114 12.00 -3.48 7.03
N PHE A 115 10.78 -3.22 6.58
CA PHE A 115 9.60 -3.30 7.44
C PHE A 115 9.02 -4.71 7.53
N TYR A 116 9.42 -5.59 6.62
CA TYR A 116 9.00 -6.99 6.57
C TYR A 116 10.21 -7.90 6.49
N GLN A 117 10.05 -9.12 6.96
CA GLN A 117 11.08 -10.14 6.77
C GLN A 117 11.16 -10.55 5.28
N ASN A 118 12.23 -11.23 4.92
CA ASN A 118 12.57 -11.58 3.52
C ASN A 118 11.61 -12.57 2.84
N TYR A 119 10.42 -12.76 3.37
CA TYR A 119 9.32 -13.47 2.75
C TYR A 119 8.19 -12.54 2.27
N ALA A 120 8.32 -11.24 2.50
CA ALA A 120 7.28 -10.29 2.11
C ALA A 120 7.87 -8.98 1.58
N LEU A 121 7.28 -8.46 0.51
CA LEU A 121 7.58 -7.16 -0.07
C LEU A 121 6.30 -6.34 -0.18
N ARG A 122 6.29 -5.13 0.37
CA ARG A 122 5.20 -4.19 0.19
C ARG A 122 5.54 -3.20 -0.91
N ILE A 123 4.64 -3.08 -1.88
CA ILE A 123 4.72 -2.07 -2.92
C ILE A 123 3.87 -0.87 -2.49
N ASP A 124 4.54 0.21 -2.11
CA ASP A 124 3.90 1.48 -1.80
C ASP A 124 3.79 2.35 -3.06
N TYR A 125 2.96 3.39 -2.98
CA TYR A 125 2.81 4.39 -4.04
C TYR A 125 2.83 5.79 -3.44
N MET A 126 3.68 6.64 -4.01
CA MET A 126 3.68 8.07 -3.70
C MET A 126 3.03 8.82 -4.85
N GLU A 127 2.08 9.71 -4.54
CA GLU A 127 1.41 10.53 -5.53
C GLU A 127 2.42 11.22 -6.46
N SER A 128 2.23 11.02 -7.75
CA SER A 128 3.10 11.55 -8.80
C SER A 128 2.24 11.90 -10.03
N THR A 129 2.88 12.37 -11.07
CA THR A 129 2.23 12.54 -12.38
C THR A 129 1.95 11.21 -13.11
N LYS A 130 2.47 10.10 -12.59
CA LYS A 130 2.25 8.75 -13.11
C LYS A 130 0.99 8.14 -12.45
N PRO A 131 0.21 7.31 -13.16
CA PRO A 131 -0.91 6.60 -12.57
C PRO A 131 -0.44 5.54 -11.57
N ASP A 132 -1.26 5.29 -10.53
CA ASP A 132 -1.07 4.12 -9.66
C ASP A 132 -1.52 2.85 -10.38
N LEU A 133 -0.57 2.02 -10.75
CA LEU A 133 -0.79 0.77 -11.50
C LEU A 133 -0.75 -0.49 -10.61
N ARG A 134 -0.70 -0.35 -9.29
CA ARG A 134 -0.68 -1.52 -8.38
C ARG A 134 -1.95 -2.37 -8.50
N ASN A 135 -3.05 -1.76 -8.94
CA ASN A 135 -4.33 -2.41 -9.23
C ASN A 135 -4.60 -2.54 -10.74
N ASP A 136 -3.55 -2.63 -11.58
CA ASP A 136 -3.75 -2.87 -13.02
C ASP A 136 -4.58 -4.13 -13.24
N PRO A 137 -5.66 -4.07 -14.04
CA PRO A 137 -6.57 -5.20 -14.24
C PRO A 137 -5.89 -6.49 -14.73
N ARG A 138 -4.79 -6.39 -15.49
CA ARG A 138 -4.04 -7.54 -16.00
C ARG A 138 -3.42 -8.32 -14.85
N ILE A 139 -2.65 -7.62 -13.97
CA ILE A 139 -2.04 -8.25 -12.78
C ILE A 139 -3.11 -8.83 -11.85
N ILE A 140 -4.16 -8.06 -11.57
CA ILE A 140 -5.24 -8.51 -10.68
C ILE A 140 -5.95 -9.74 -11.24
N GLN A 141 -6.19 -9.79 -12.56
CA GLN A 141 -6.82 -10.95 -13.19
C GLN A 141 -5.89 -12.17 -13.17
N SER A 142 -4.62 -11.98 -13.51
CA SER A 142 -3.62 -13.04 -13.53
C SER A 142 -3.42 -13.67 -12.14
N LEU A 143 -3.34 -12.83 -11.09
CA LEU A 143 -3.28 -13.31 -9.70
C LEU A 143 -4.55 -14.06 -9.28
N ARG A 144 -5.72 -13.60 -9.76
CA ARG A 144 -7.00 -14.27 -9.49
C ARG A 144 -7.08 -15.64 -10.15
N ASP A 145 -6.69 -15.74 -11.41
CA ASP A 145 -6.74 -16.98 -12.19
C ASP A 145 -5.80 -18.05 -11.62
N ARG A 146 -4.74 -17.62 -10.94
CA ARG A 146 -3.78 -18.48 -10.22
C ARG A 146 -4.12 -18.69 -8.74
N GLU A 147 -5.27 -18.18 -8.27
CA GLU A 147 -5.72 -18.22 -6.87
C GLU A 147 -4.78 -17.54 -5.86
N LEU A 148 -3.88 -16.68 -6.35
CA LEU A 148 -2.90 -15.93 -5.53
C LEU A 148 -3.46 -14.61 -5.00
N LEU A 149 -4.58 -14.10 -5.55
CA LEU A 149 -5.16 -12.83 -5.13
C LEU A 149 -5.95 -13.00 -3.82
N HIS A 150 -5.59 -12.17 -2.86
CA HIS A 150 -6.27 -12.02 -1.57
C HIS A 150 -6.71 -10.56 -1.40
N SER A 151 -7.93 -10.34 -0.90
CA SER A 151 -8.50 -8.99 -0.77
C SER A 151 -8.11 -8.29 0.54
N GLY A 152 -7.60 -9.05 1.53
CA GLY A 152 -7.16 -8.53 2.81
C GLY A 152 -8.27 -7.85 3.63
N LEU A 153 -7.96 -6.72 4.26
CA LEU A 153 -8.87 -5.95 5.08
C LEU A 153 -9.41 -4.71 4.36
N ALA A 154 -10.64 -4.34 4.68
CA ALA A 154 -11.16 -3.00 4.43
C ALA A 154 -11.40 -2.29 5.78
N GLY A 155 -10.99 -1.03 5.86
CA GLY A 155 -11.20 -0.19 7.04
C GLY A 155 -11.99 1.06 6.70
N ARG A 156 -12.90 1.48 7.60
CA ARG A 156 -13.63 2.74 7.44
C ARG A 156 -13.92 3.42 8.77
N ILE A 157 -13.87 4.75 8.74
CA ILE A 157 -14.39 5.59 9.82
C ILE A 157 -15.93 5.52 9.76
N GLU A 158 -16.53 4.81 10.70
CA GLU A 158 -17.99 4.70 10.81
C GLU A 158 -18.57 6.02 11.35
N ALA A 159 -18.11 6.43 12.51
CA ALA A 159 -18.48 7.68 13.13
C ALA A 159 -17.26 8.45 13.64
N LEU A 160 -17.33 9.78 13.59
CA LEU A 160 -16.37 10.67 14.22
C LEU A 160 -17.14 11.85 14.83
N GLU A 161 -17.11 11.93 16.15
CA GLU A 161 -17.72 13.00 16.92
C GLU A 161 -16.63 13.85 17.57
N ILE A 162 -16.64 15.17 17.31
CA ILE A 162 -15.68 16.10 17.88
C ILE A 162 -16.43 17.09 18.77
N THR A 163 -16.05 17.15 20.05
CA THR A 163 -16.61 18.08 21.03
C THR A 163 -15.47 18.83 21.70
N GLY A 164 -15.33 20.10 21.35
CA GLY A 164 -14.22 20.91 21.83
C GLY A 164 -12.88 20.39 21.32
N SER A 165 -12.03 19.90 22.22
CA SER A 165 -10.74 19.30 21.89
C SER A 165 -10.77 17.77 21.95
N LEU A 166 -11.91 17.15 22.20
CA LEU A 166 -12.03 15.69 22.29
C LEU A 166 -12.66 15.15 21.02
N ALA A 167 -12.19 14.00 20.56
CA ALA A 167 -12.76 13.24 19.47
C ALA A 167 -13.03 11.80 19.89
N ARG A 168 -14.23 11.30 19.57
CA ARG A 168 -14.59 9.90 19.62
C ARG A 168 -14.64 9.37 18.19
N LEU A 169 -13.84 8.37 17.90
CA LEU A 169 -13.75 7.69 16.62
C LEU A 169 -14.29 6.27 16.75
N ASP A 170 -15.31 5.91 15.98
CA ASP A 170 -15.74 4.55 15.77
C ASP A 170 -15.21 4.08 14.40
N PHE A 171 -14.42 3.00 14.40
CA PHE A 171 -13.75 2.46 13.22
C PHE A 171 -14.15 1.00 13.01
N ILE A 172 -14.58 0.67 11.80
CA ILE A 172 -14.91 -0.69 11.40
C ILE A 172 -13.81 -1.26 10.54
N VAL A 173 -13.38 -2.47 10.87
CA VAL A 173 -12.50 -3.31 10.05
C VAL A 173 -13.34 -4.50 9.56
N THR A 174 -13.25 -4.80 8.26
CA THR A 174 -13.98 -5.92 7.65
C THR A 174 -12.98 -6.82 6.94
N ASN A 175 -13.06 -8.12 7.18
CA ASN A 175 -12.28 -9.10 6.42
C ASN A 175 -12.94 -9.30 5.04
N MET A 176 -12.28 -8.77 4.00
CA MET A 176 -12.69 -8.93 2.60
C MET A 176 -12.07 -10.16 1.93
N ASP A 177 -11.20 -10.87 2.66
CA ASP A 177 -10.52 -12.05 2.17
C ASP A 177 -11.41 -13.30 2.20
N LYS A 178 -11.06 -14.27 1.37
CA LYS A 178 -11.69 -15.61 1.38
C LYS A 178 -11.26 -16.48 2.56
N THR A 179 -10.18 -16.11 3.25
CA THR A 179 -9.61 -16.82 4.40
C THR A 179 -9.80 -16.01 5.69
N THR A 180 -9.71 -16.69 6.83
CA THR A 180 -9.69 -16.02 8.14
C THR A 180 -8.43 -15.17 8.28
N LEU A 181 -8.58 -13.95 8.78
CA LEU A 181 -7.49 -13.06 9.12
C LEU A 181 -7.36 -12.87 10.63
N LEU A 182 -6.11 -12.86 11.11
CA LEU A 182 -5.77 -12.50 12.47
C LEU A 182 -5.29 -11.05 12.46
N ILE A 183 -6.01 -10.17 13.16
CA ILE A 183 -5.77 -8.73 13.17
C ILE A 183 -5.42 -8.24 14.55
N LEU A 184 -4.67 -7.13 14.65
CA LEU A 184 -4.42 -6.46 15.93
C LEU A 184 -5.73 -5.97 16.55
N ASP A 185 -5.96 -6.33 17.80
CA ASP A 185 -7.16 -5.97 18.54
C ASP A 185 -6.81 -4.96 19.65
N PRO A 186 -7.22 -3.69 19.53
CA PRO A 186 -6.92 -2.65 20.50
C PRO A 186 -7.50 -2.94 21.89
N ASP A 187 -8.60 -3.68 21.99
CA ASP A 187 -9.20 -4.03 23.28
C ASP A 187 -8.41 -5.13 23.99
N LYS A 188 -7.81 -6.06 23.24
CA LYS A 188 -6.96 -7.13 23.78
C LYS A 188 -5.57 -6.64 24.16
N MET A 189 -4.94 -5.86 23.31
CA MET A 189 -3.58 -5.36 23.58
C MET A 189 -3.56 -4.10 24.45
N GLY A 190 -4.71 -3.43 24.58
CA GLY A 190 -4.86 -2.14 25.22
C GLY A 190 -4.55 -0.98 24.26
N HIS A 191 -5.42 0.03 24.27
CA HIS A 191 -5.39 1.16 23.33
C HIS A 191 -4.05 1.91 23.29
N LYS A 192 -3.35 1.97 24.43
CA LYS A 192 -2.02 2.60 24.51
C LYS A 192 -0.98 1.88 23.67
N LEU A 193 -0.94 0.55 23.78
CA LEU A 193 0.00 -0.26 23.04
C LEU A 193 -0.35 -0.32 21.56
N PHE A 194 -1.64 -0.39 21.22
CA PHE A 194 -2.12 -0.31 19.86
C PHE A 194 -1.59 0.94 19.14
N HIS A 195 -1.56 2.09 19.82
CA HIS A 195 -1.10 3.34 19.25
C HIS A 195 0.43 3.47 19.13
N TYR A 196 1.19 2.50 19.61
CA TYR A 196 2.60 2.39 19.26
C TYR A 196 2.78 2.04 17.77
N PHE A 197 1.80 1.32 17.20
CA PHE A 197 1.84 0.83 15.82
C PHE A 197 1.12 1.75 14.81
N THR A 198 0.50 2.83 15.25
CA THR A 198 -0.27 3.72 14.38
C THR A 198 -0.06 5.19 14.70
N ASN A 199 -0.14 6.05 13.67
CA ASN A 199 -0.16 7.50 13.83
C ASN A 199 -1.49 8.03 14.43
N GLY A 200 -2.52 7.16 14.52
CA GLY A 200 -3.82 7.49 15.06
C GLY A 200 -4.66 8.41 14.16
N LEU A 201 -5.49 9.23 14.80
CA LEU A 201 -6.38 10.18 14.12
C LEU A 201 -5.68 11.49 13.83
N TYR A 202 -5.81 12.02 12.62
CA TYR A 202 -5.47 13.41 12.32
C TYR A 202 -6.52 14.05 11.39
N LEU A 203 -6.59 15.38 11.45
CA LEU A 203 -7.47 16.17 10.60
C LEU A 203 -6.65 17.02 9.65
N ARG A 204 -7.07 17.10 8.41
CA ARG A 204 -6.56 18.04 7.43
C ARG A 204 -7.62 19.09 7.16
N ASP A 205 -7.33 20.33 7.49
CA ASP A 205 -8.18 21.48 7.18
C ASP A 205 -8.17 21.71 5.66
N LEU A 206 -9.35 21.62 5.03
CA LEU A 206 -9.47 21.70 3.58
C LEU A 206 -9.28 23.14 3.05
N ALA A 207 -9.44 24.16 3.88
CA ALA A 207 -9.23 25.55 3.48
C ALA A 207 -7.74 25.94 3.52
N THR A 208 -7.02 25.49 4.54
CA THR A 208 -5.63 25.89 4.79
C THR A 208 -4.60 24.80 4.46
N ASN A 209 -5.06 23.60 4.17
CA ASN A 209 -4.25 22.41 3.97
C ASN A 209 -3.38 22.02 5.19
N ARG A 210 -3.72 22.56 6.37
CA ARG A 210 -2.99 22.31 7.60
C ARG A 210 -3.39 20.99 8.22
N ILE A 211 -2.41 20.24 8.68
CA ILE A 211 -2.62 19.00 9.44
C ILE A 211 -2.70 19.34 10.94
N ILE A 212 -3.72 18.78 11.60
CA ILE A 212 -3.96 18.88 13.05
C ILE A 212 -3.87 17.44 13.57
N ALA A 213 -2.77 17.11 14.22
CA ALA A 213 -2.58 15.80 14.82
C ALA A 213 -3.36 15.69 16.14
N SER A 214 -4.00 14.55 16.36
CA SER A 214 -4.53 14.19 17.66
C SER A 214 -3.42 13.59 18.54
N LYS A 215 -3.68 13.55 19.83
CA LYS A 215 -2.86 12.84 20.80
C LYS A 215 -3.74 11.81 21.51
N LEU A 216 -3.21 10.64 21.71
CA LEU A 216 -3.77 9.78 22.72
C LEU A 216 -3.59 10.44 24.09
N VAL A 217 -4.62 10.31 24.88
CA VAL A 217 -4.59 10.77 26.28
C VAL A 217 -3.48 10.08 27.09
N TYR A 218 -2.85 9.04 26.52
CA TYR A 218 -1.88 8.20 27.22
C TYR A 218 -0.72 7.79 26.30
N GLN A 219 0.52 7.95 26.78
CA GLN A 219 1.69 7.39 26.09
C GLN A 219 1.71 5.85 26.22
N ALA A 220 1.96 5.19 25.11
CA ALA A 220 2.14 3.75 25.10
C ALA A 220 3.55 3.38 25.58
N PRO A 221 3.70 2.32 26.38
CA PRO A 221 5.00 1.72 26.61
C PRO A 221 5.52 1.11 25.30
N VAL A 222 6.82 1.22 25.05
CA VAL A 222 7.46 0.48 23.97
C VAL A 222 7.33 -1.02 24.27
N PRO A 223 6.89 -1.86 23.33
CA PRO A 223 6.87 -3.30 23.52
C PRO A 223 8.32 -3.78 23.77
N SER A 224 8.55 -4.42 24.92
CA SER A 224 9.88 -4.93 25.28
C SER A 224 10.19 -6.29 24.65
N ASP A 225 9.15 -7.07 24.32
CA ASP A 225 9.24 -8.51 24.07
C ASP A 225 8.71 -8.90 22.66
N GLY A 226 8.70 -7.97 21.72
CA GLY A 226 8.15 -8.23 20.39
C GLY A 226 6.61 -8.19 20.36
N TRP A 227 6.02 -8.94 19.45
CA TRP A 227 4.56 -9.08 19.36
C TRP A 227 4.06 -10.26 20.22
N ASN A 228 2.77 -10.23 20.56
CA ASN A 228 2.12 -11.29 21.33
C ASN A 228 0.85 -11.77 20.58
N LYS A 229 0.73 -13.08 20.46
CA LYS A 229 -0.43 -13.71 19.81
C LYS A 229 -1.76 -13.35 20.49
N ASP A 230 -1.77 -13.09 21.79
CA ASP A 230 -2.95 -12.69 22.55
C ASP A 230 -3.48 -11.31 22.14
N TRP A 231 -2.72 -10.52 21.38
CA TRP A 231 -3.19 -9.24 20.83
C TRP A 231 -4.09 -9.39 19.61
N LEU A 232 -4.18 -10.62 19.07
CA LEU A 232 -4.87 -10.86 17.82
C LEU A 232 -6.34 -11.30 18.06
N THR A 233 -7.18 -10.87 17.14
CA THR A 233 -8.55 -11.36 16.98
C THR A 233 -8.70 -11.99 15.60
N GLU A 234 -9.40 -13.12 15.56
CA GLU A 234 -9.75 -13.79 14.31
C GLU A 234 -11.00 -13.13 13.73
N LEU A 235 -10.92 -12.79 12.46
CA LEU A 235 -12.08 -12.38 11.64
C LEU A 235 -12.27 -13.40 10.52
N SER A 236 -13.39 -14.07 10.53
CA SER A 236 -13.83 -14.95 9.44
C SER A 236 -14.08 -14.13 8.15
N SER A 237 -14.10 -14.79 7.00
CA SER A 237 -14.43 -14.13 5.73
C SER A 237 -15.77 -13.38 5.82
N GLY A 238 -15.77 -12.10 5.47
CA GLY A 238 -16.92 -11.20 5.53
C GLY A 238 -17.28 -10.68 6.92
N GLU A 239 -16.59 -11.11 7.98
CA GLU A 239 -16.81 -10.64 9.35
C GLU A 239 -16.24 -9.24 9.55
N SER A 240 -16.85 -8.48 10.47
CA SER A 240 -16.40 -7.13 10.83
C SER A 240 -16.24 -6.98 12.32
N ALA A 241 -15.26 -6.18 12.74
CA ALA A 241 -15.07 -5.71 14.10
C ALA A 241 -15.20 -4.19 14.16
N LEU A 242 -15.83 -3.69 15.23
CA LEU A 242 -15.97 -2.26 15.53
C LEU A 242 -15.09 -1.90 16.71
N PHE A 243 -14.24 -0.91 16.55
CA PHE A 243 -13.36 -0.38 17.58
C PHE A 243 -13.68 1.09 17.86
N THR A 244 -13.67 1.49 19.13
CA THR A 244 -13.91 2.87 19.55
C THR A 244 -12.65 3.45 20.18
N PHE A 245 -12.21 4.61 19.68
CA PHE A 245 -11.02 5.32 20.17
C PHE A 245 -11.38 6.71 20.67
N ILE A 246 -10.67 7.16 21.71
CA ILE A 246 -10.80 8.52 22.25
C ILE A 246 -9.49 9.25 22.08
N TYR A 247 -9.56 10.38 21.40
CA TYR A 247 -8.41 11.27 21.11
C TYR A 247 -8.61 12.63 21.72
N SER A 248 -7.51 13.33 21.94
CA SER A 248 -7.51 14.75 22.26
C SER A 248 -6.66 15.55 21.27
N PHE A 249 -7.08 16.76 21.03
CA PHE A 249 -6.29 17.75 20.30
C PHE A 249 -5.73 18.79 21.28
N ASP A 250 -4.62 19.45 20.92
CA ASP A 250 -4.01 20.47 21.77
C ASP A 250 -4.93 21.70 21.96
N ASN A 251 -5.80 21.95 21.00
CA ASN A 251 -6.73 23.07 21.00
C ASN A 251 -8.14 22.60 20.59
N VAL A 252 -9.13 23.42 20.94
CA VAL A 252 -10.48 23.29 20.39
C VAL A 252 -10.41 23.37 18.86
N ILE A 253 -11.04 22.44 18.20
CA ILE A 253 -11.10 22.44 16.73
C ILE A 253 -12.10 23.50 16.29
N SER A 254 -11.66 24.39 15.41
CA SER A 254 -12.50 25.46 14.89
C SER A 254 -13.60 24.91 13.95
N PRO A 255 -14.76 25.60 13.86
CA PRO A 255 -15.73 25.29 12.82
C PRO A 255 -15.11 25.29 11.43
N GLY A 256 -15.48 24.31 10.58
CA GLY A 256 -14.90 24.22 9.24
C GLY A 256 -15.07 22.84 8.60
N ASN A 257 -14.51 22.71 7.39
CA ASN A 257 -14.50 21.45 6.63
C ASN A 257 -13.12 20.81 6.72
N TYR A 258 -13.11 19.53 7.09
CA TYR A 258 -11.89 18.77 7.31
C TYR A 258 -11.97 17.44 6.57
N SER A 259 -10.80 16.85 6.32
CA SER A 259 -10.64 15.45 5.98
C SER A 259 -10.05 14.76 7.20
N ALA A 260 -10.79 13.83 7.77
CA ALA A 260 -10.33 12.99 8.89
C ALA A 260 -9.61 11.76 8.34
N TRP A 261 -8.45 11.45 8.88
CA TRP A 261 -7.59 10.34 8.49
C TRP A 261 -7.33 9.46 9.69
N PHE A 262 -7.44 8.17 9.49
CA PHE A 262 -7.10 7.19 10.51
C PHE A 262 -6.40 6.00 9.89
N ASP A 263 -5.25 5.63 10.48
CA ASP A 263 -4.46 4.49 10.05
C ASP A 263 -4.67 3.33 11.02
N TYR A 264 -5.18 2.21 10.50
CA TYR A 264 -5.30 0.97 11.25
C TYR A 264 -4.10 0.08 10.92
N PRO A 265 -3.26 -0.26 11.93
CA PRO A 265 -2.04 -1.01 11.72
C PRO A 265 -2.28 -2.51 11.70
N GLY A 266 -1.44 -3.22 10.95
CA GLY A 266 -1.18 -4.64 11.12
C GLY A 266 0.19 -4.86 11.76
N LEU A 267 0.53 -6.11 11.97
CA LEU A 267 1.90 -6.47 12.32
C LEU A 267 2.83 -6.25 11.12
N SER A 268 4.09 -5.98 11.41
CA SER A 268 5.13 -5.78 10.38
C SER A 268 6.36 -6.67 10.67
N SER A 269 7.51 -6.12 10.82
CA SER A 269 8.83 -6.74 10.73
C SER A 269 9.19 -7.87 11.70
N GLN A 270 8.33 -8.29 12.63
CA GLN A 270 8.71 -9.21 13.72
C GLN A 270 7.99 -10.57 13.67
N VAL A 271 7.29 -10.85 12.58
CA VAL A 271 6.53 -12.10 12.43
C VAL A 271 7.29 -13.02 11.50
N ASP A 272 7.59 -14.22 11.95
CA ASP A 272 8.24 -15.23 11.12
C ASP A 272 7.24 -15.85 10.11
N ILE A 273 7.75 -16.36 8.99
CA ILE A 273 6.91 -16.92 7.92
C ILE A 273 5.98 -18.02 8.45
N ASP A 274 6.47 -18.88 9.33
CA ASP A 274 5.70 -19.98 9.93
C ASP A 274 4.60 -19.46 10.88
N GLU A 275 4.75 -18.25 11.40
CA GLU A 275 3.77 -17.61 12.26
C GLU A 275 2.69 -16.89 11.46
N VAL A 276 3.04 -16.34 10.28
CA VAL A 276 2.06 -15.65 9.40
C VAL A 276 0.98 -16.59 8.94
N PHE A 277 1.36 -17.79 8.47
CA PHE A 277 0.43 -18.77 7.91
C PHE A 277 0.08 -19.83 8.97
N GLN A 278 -1.03 -19.63 9.67
CA GLN A 278 -1.51 -20.55 10.70
C GLN A 278 -2.66 -21.42 10.19
N ALA A 279 -2.89 -22.55 10.85
CA ALA A 279 -4.00 -23.43 10.51
C ALA A 279 -5.39 -22.76 10.64
N SER A 280 -5.53 -21.77 11.53
CA SER A 280 -6.76 -21.02 11.74
C SER A 280 -6.94 -19.83 10.78
N GLY A 281 -5.88 -19.42 10.09
CA GLY A 281 -5.87 -18.25 9.21
C GLY A 281 -4.49 -17.64 9.07
N ARG A 282 -4.38 -16.46 8.48
CA ARG A 282 -3.10 -15.74 8.39
C ARG A 282 -3.10 -14.47 9.22
N ILE A 283 -1.94 -14.14 9.79
CA ILE A 283 -1.73 -12.82 10.40
C ILE A 283 -1.71 -11.79 9.26
N TRP A 284 -2.56 -10.78 9.41
CA TRP A 284 -2.58 -9.68 8.46
C TRP A 284 -1.45 -8.69 8.75
N LEU A 285 -0.64 -8.42 7.72
CA LEU A 285 0.48 -7.50 7.77
C LEU A 285 0.13 -6.19 7.05
N GLY A 286 0.85 -5.13 7.38
CA GLY A 286 0.70 -3.83 6.73
C GLY A 286 -0.14 -2.85 7.53
N ASP A 287 -0.79 -1.95 6.82
CA ASP A 287 -1.70 -0.95 7.38
C ASP A 287 -2.73 -0.54 6.33
N ILE A 288 -3.86 -0.05 6.78
CA ILE A 288 -4.88 0.56 5.93
C ILE A 288 -5.23 1.95 6.45
N THR A 289 -5.26 2.92 5.55
CA THR A 289 -5.67 4.29 5.83
C THR A 289 -7.12 4.50 5.39
N SER A 290 -7.94 5.02 6.31
CA SER A 290 -9.30 5.45 6.00
C SER A 290 -9.41 6.97 6.04
N VAL A 291 -10.11 7.52 5.06
CA VAL A 291 -10.30 8.96 4.91
C VAL A 291 -11.79 9.28 4.88
N LYS A 292 -12.24 10.23 5.71
CA LYS A 292 -13.63 10.67 5.78
C LYS A 292 -13.73 12.19 5.78
N PRO A 293 -14.46 12.81 4.85
CA PRO A 293 -14.78 14.23 4.93
C PRO A 293 -15.75 14.47 6.11
N ILE A 294 -15.49 15.53 6.88
CA ILE A 294 -16.31 15.94 8.02
C ILE A 294 -16.52 17.44 8.01
N THR A 295 -17.64 17.90 8.59
CA THR A 295 -17.90 19.32 8.86
C THR A 295 -18.07 19.49 10.35
N ILE A 296 -17.32 20.40 10.93
CA ILE A 296 -17.43 20.80 12.35
C ILE A 296 -18.24 22.08 12.39
N PRO A 297 -19.37 22.13 13.10
CA PRO A 297 -20.27 23.27 13.13
C PRO A 297 -19.72 24.49 13.88
#